data_8dac9e3bcde536ec64f8e9f98812fec5
#
_entry.id   8dac9e3bcde536ec64f8e9f98812fec5
#
_cell.length_a   1.000
_cell.length_b   1.000
_cell.length_c   1.000
_cell.angle_alpha   90.00
_cell.angle_beta   90.00
_cell.angle_gamma   90.00
#
_symmetry.space_group_name_H-M   'P 1'
#
loop_
_entity.id
_entity.type
_entity.pdbx_description
1 polymer ?
#
loop_
_entity_poly.entity_id
_entity_poly.type
_entity_poly.pdbx_seq_one_letter_code
_entity_poly.pdbx_strand_id
1 'polypeptide(L)'
;MKLTNVSKGTTRVLLIAALALLFCSTLLDITQSAATPPAELECPADQTPTATSQPALVERYQQTITPEALAARLYFLASDFFEGREATTRGQKLAAEYLASQYRQLGLAPKGNAKTTDPLSPSAYFQPFTVYKRTPKQSRLEVLSQGSTVASSTFSAETHDDLSYFLTGNAAAAATGGVVFAGYGIADDQLGYNDYAALAAKGISINGKWVMILADEPLAADGTSLLPTADHKLSPWSALSLAAKRKALIEAGKPAGVLLVRYASPRMQGTFADNAAQASLAAQRVGPLSLGQSTFPPTYAVSVKLADQILAQSGRSVEELRRQINQSLKPQVFEANGVTVRTSLEQFGGLETENVLAFIEGSDPRLKDEVVVITAHYDHLGLNPTLKGDQIFNGAADDGTGTVATLELAQAFMRAKRDGHGPRRSVLFINFSAEEKGTLGSAHYALREPLVPLERTVAEINMDGVGGFDPKHPAKSRNYVYIVGSGDLSKEMIEANRRVKELTNINLELTEGQNFPSDQLYFQAQLIPFIYYSTGLIEHYHQPSDEPATIDYEHLARVTRLVFATAWQVANQDARPRAVDRSQLKLDGYVCPPCGAGCDTVVYDHAGECPVCGMILVPKYSGAGVSARR
;
A
#
# COMPACT_ATOMS: atom_id res chain seq x y z
N MET A 1 3.39 -64.09 -0.02
CA MET A 1 4.01 -64.98 -1.02
C MET A 1 4.94 -64.09 -1.82
N LYS A 2 6.18 -64.12 -1.41
CA LYS A 2 7.43 -64.44 -2.15
C LYS A 2 7.60 -63.56 -3.38
N LEU A 3 8.52 -62.57 -3.32
CA LEU A 3 9.97 -62.67 -3.64
C LEU A 3 10.18 -62.92 -5.14
N THR A 4 10.97 -62.24 -5.86
CA THR A 4 12.41 -61.98 -5.85
C THR A 4 12.72 -61.00 -6.98
N ASN A 5 13.49 -59.99 -6.78
CA ASN A 5 14.95 -59.91 -6.85
C ASN A 5 15.56 -59.78 -8.25
N VAL A 6 16.41 -58.76 -8.37
CA VAL A 6 17.82 -58.76 -8.81
C VAL A 6 17.99 -58.52 -10.33
N SER A 7 18.88 -57.72 -10.86
CA SER A 7 20.06 -56.94 -10.42
C SER A 7 20.71 -56.30 -11.66
N LYS A 8 21.43 -55.22 -11.42
CA LYS A 8 22.78 -54.90 -11.91
C LYS A 8 23.10 -54.72 -13.39
N GLY A 9 23.78 -53.64 -13.60
CA GLY A 9 24.91 -53.53 -14.51
C GLY A 9 25.05 -52.10 -15.03
N THR A 10 25.68 -51.26 -14.33
CA THR A 10 27.09 -50.75 -14.35
C THR A 10 27.67 -50.45 -15.73
N THR A 11 28.03 -49.17 -15.92
CA THR A 11 29.33 -48.62 -16.28
C THR A 11 29.75 -48.60 -17.73
N ARG A 12 30.06 -47.42 -18.21
CA ARG A 12 31.28 -46.91 -18.86
C ARG A 12 30.92 -45.63 -19.66
N VAL A 13 31.30 -44.48 -19.28
CA VAL A 13 32.62 -43.82 -19.13
C VAL A 13 33.36 -43.62 -20.45
N LEU A 14 33.65 -42.35 -20.68
CA LEU A 14 34.80 -41.72 -21.32
C LEU A 14 34.86 -41.58 -22.84
N LEU A 15 35.02 -40.30 -23.16
CA LEU A 15 36.09 -39.63 -23.93
C LEU A 15 36.01 -39.81 -25.45
N ILE A 16 36.08 -38.71 -26.15
CA ILE A 16 37.24 -38.29 -26.98
C ILE A 16 37.08 -36.84 -27.34
N ALA A 17 38.11 -36.13 -26.97
CA ALA A 17 38.44 -34.77 -27.33
C ALA A 17 39.25 -34.75 -28.65
N ALA A 18 39.25 -33.57 -29.26
CA ALA A 18 40.34 -33.01 -30.06
C ALA A 18 40.76 -33.71 -31.38
N LEU A 19 40.75 -32.92 -32.41
CA LEU A 19 41.81 -32.77 -33.45
C LEU A 19 41.34 -31.63 -34.35
N ALA A 20 41.96 -30.56 -34.36
CA ALA A 20 43.31 -30.07 -34.73
C ALA A 20 43.28 -29.37 -36.09
N LEU A 21 43.54 -28.09 -36.03
CA LEU A 21 44.50 -27.29 -36.79
C LEU A 21 45.20 -27.96 -38.01
N LEU A 22 45.24 -27.32 -39.13
CA LEU A 22 46.41 -26.90 -39.90
C LEU A 22 46.15 -26.76 -41.41
N PHE A 23 46.88 -25.78 -41.95
CA PHE A 23 47.26 -25.50 -43.34
C PHE A 23 46.34 -24.54 -44.11
N CYS A 24 46.77 -23.51 -44.78
CA CYS A 24 48.14 -23.09 -45.16
C CYS A 24 48.13 -21.60 -45.54
N SER A 25 49.19 -20.96 -45.25
CA SER A 25 49.62 -19.66 -45.74
C SER A 25 49.99 -19.68 -47.21
N THR A 26 49.56 -18.70 -47.98
CA THR A 26 50.29 -18.23 -49.15
C THR A 26 50.22 -16.69 -49.22
N LEU A 27 51.37 -16.09 -49.09
CA LEU A 27 51.66 -14.71 -49.45
C LEU A 27 51.51 -14.52 -50.96
N LEU A 28 50.94 -13.42 -51.36
CA LEU A 28 51.33 -12.72 -52.61
C LEU A 28 51.14 -11.24 -52.43
N ASP A 29 52.27 -10.55 -52.46
CA ASP A 29 52.40 -9.10 -52.63
C ASP A 29 51.80 -8.66 -53.96
N ILE A 30 50.97 -7.64 -53.97
CA ILE A 30 50.81 -6.76 -55.16
C ILE A 30 50.61 -5.32 -54.66
N THR A 31 51.62 -4.53 -54.90
CA THR A 31 51.74 -3.09 -55.15
C THR A 31 50.54 -2.16 -54.98
N GLN A 32 50.80 -1.10 -54.22
CA GLN A 32 50.01 0.12 -54.10
C GLN A 32 49.66 0.75 -55.46
N SER A 33 48.38 1.01 -55.63
CA SER A 33 47.86 2.03 -56.53
C SER A 33 46.92 2.91 -55.72
N ALA A 34 47.25 4.19 -55.64
CA ALA A 34 46.41 5.20 -54.97
C ALA A 34 45.11 5.39 -55.76
N ALA A 35 44.00 5.00 -55.15
CA ALA A 35 42.66 5.35 -55.59
C ALA A 35 42.03 6.36 -54.65
N THR A 36 41.54 7.45 -55.18
CA THR A 36 40.74 8.52 -54.59
C THR A 36 39.60 7.95 -53.72
N PRO A 37 39.31 8.49 -52.56
CA PRO A 37 38.15 8.04 -51.76
C PRO A 37 36.85 8.34 -52.52
N PRO A 38 35.89 7.39 -52.54
CA PRO A 38 34.58 7.65 -53.06
C PRO A 38 33.87 8.67 -52.17
N ALA A 39 33.12 9.58 -52.81
CA ALA A 39 32.26 10.55 -52.16
C ALA A 39 31.42 9.88 -51.08
N GLU A 40 31.36 10.46 -49.90
CA GLU A 40 30.39 10.12 -48.86
C GLU A 40 28.98 10.21 -49.48
N LEU A 41 28.36 9.05 -49.68
CA LEU A 41 26.94 8.96 -49.88
C LEU A 41 26.29 9.37 -48.56
N GLU A 42 25.86 10.64 -48.47
CA GLU A 42 24.91 11.05 -47.46
C GLU A 42 23.71 10.10 -47.53
N CYS A 43 23.59 9.19 -46.55
CA CYS A 43 22.35 8.53 -46.28
C CYS A 43 21.30 9.61 -46.00
N PRO A 44 20.17 9.63 -46.73
CA PRO A 44 19.10 10.53 -46.37
C PRO A 44 18.76 10.24 -44.91
N ALA A 45 18.78 11.27 -44.06
CA ALA A 45 18.35 11.21 -42.69
C ALA A 45 16.99 10.52 -42.66
N ASP A 46 16.96 9.35 -42.04
CA ASP A 46 15.75 8.58 -41.83
C ASP A 46 14.80 9.46 -41.01
N GLN A 47 13.91 10.17 -41.69
CA GLN A 47 12.80 10.88 -41.08
C GLN A 47 11.77 9.85 -40.67
N THR A 48 12.12 9.01 -39.68
CA THR A 48 11.11 8.31 -38.92
C THR A 48 10.28 9.39 -38.19
N PRO A 49 8.98 9.49 -38.49
CA PRO A 49 8.15 10.49 -37.84
C PRO A 49 8.26 10.29 -36.32
N THR A 50 8.75 11.29 -35.60
CA THR A 50 8.69 11.29 -34.13
C THR A 50 7.23 11.02 -33.74
N ALA A 51 7.00 10.19 -32.73
CA ALA A 51 5.66 9.75 -32.30
C ALA A 51 4.71 10.91 -31.92
N THR A 52 5.23 12.12 -31.73
CA THR A 52 4.49 13.39 -31.64
C THR A 52 3.76 13.76 -32.94
N SER A 53 4.01 13.08 -34.06
CA SER A 53 3.47 13.43 -35.38
C SER A 53 2.20 12.67 -35.79
N GLN A 54 1.53 11.96 -34.86
CA GLN A 54 0.30 11.24 -35.16
C GLN A 54 -0.89 11.58 -34.26
N PRO A 55 -1.27 12.86 -34.08
CA PRO A 55 -2.45 13.22 -33.28
C PRO A 55 -3.72 12.51 -33.77
N ALA A 56 -3.84 12.30 -35.09
CA ALA A 56 -4.96 11.61 -35.71
C ALA A 56 -5.11 10.13 -35.26
N LEU A 57 -4.01 9.42 -34.97
CA LEU A 57 -4.10 8.05 -34.41
C LEU A 57 -4.55 8.07 -32.96
N VAL A 58 -3.99 8.97 -32.15
CA VAL A 58 -4.43 9.14 -30.76
C VAL A 58 -5.92 9.45 -30.73
N GLU A 59 -6.37 10.43 -31.53
CA GLU A 59 -7.78 10.80 -31.62
C GLU A 59 -8.66 9.62 -32.05
N ARG A 60 -8.24 8.88 -33.08
CA ARG A 60 -8.96 7.68 -33.55
C ARG A 60 -9.19 6.66 -32.47
N TYR A 61 -8.18 6.33 -31.66
CA TYR A 61 -8.28 5.26 -30.67
C TYR A 61 -8.87 5.74 -29.35
N GLN A 62 -8.62 6.97 -28.92
CA GLN A 62 -9.28 7.51 -27.72
C GLN A 62 -10.81 7.61 -27.87
N GLN A 63 -11.33 7.79 -29.10
CA GLN A 63 -12.77 7.81 -29.37
C GLN A 63 -13.44 6.45 -29.14
N THR A 64 -12.69 5.35 -29.05
CA THR A 64 -13.24 4.05 -28.68
C THR A 64 -13.61 3.97 -27.19
N ILE A 65 -13.13 4.90 -26.36
CA ILE A 65 -13.43 5.04 -24.94
C ILE A 65 -14.70 5.87 -24.84
N THR A 66 -15.82 5.21 -24.51
CA THR A 66 -17.13 5.88 -24.46
C THR A 66 -17.75 5.85 -23.07
N PRO A 67 -18.61 6.83 -22.74
CA PRO A 67 -19.34 6.82 -21.49
C PRO A 67 -20.15 5.55 -21.27
N GLU A 68 -20.79 5.03 -22.33
CA GLU A 68 -21.62 3.83 -22.27
C GLU A 68 -20.81 2.57 -21.98
N ALA A 69 -19.61 2.44 -22.55
CA ALA A 69 -18.73 1.29 -22.30
C ALA A 69 -18.22 1.31 -20.85
N LEU A 70 -17.80 2.47 -20.37
CA LEU A 70 -17.40 2.66 -18.97
C LEU A 70 -18.56 2.35 -18.01
N ALA A 71 -19.76 2.88 -18.30
CA ALA A 71 -20.96 2.63 -17.51
C ALA A 71 -21.31 1.14 -17.47
N ALA A 72 -21.33 0.46 -18.61
CA ALA A 72 -21.68 -0.95 -18.69
C ALA A 72 -20.76 -1.83 -17.83
N ARG A 73 -19.45 -1.52 -17.79
CA ARG A 73 -18.48 -2.22 -16.95
C ARG A 73 -18.63 -1.87 -15.47
N LEU A 74 -18.83 -0.59 -15.17
CA LEU A 74 -18.89 -0.12 -13.79
C LEU A 74 -20.15 -0.57 -13.06
N TYR A 75 -21.32 -0.50 -13.71
CA TYR A 75 -22.58 -1.02 -13.17
C TYR A 75 -22.50 -2.52 -12.83
N PHE A 76 -21.68 -3.27 -13.56
CA PHE A 76 -21.44 -4.67 -13.21
C PHE A 76 -20.43 -4.82 -12.08
N LEU A 77 -19.25 -4.20 -12.18
CA LEU A 77 -18.16 -4.35 -11.21
C LEU A 77 -18.51 -3.80 -9.82
N ALA A 78 -19.26 -2.70 -9.76
CA ALA A 78 -19.71 -2.08 -8.51
C ALA A 78 -21.16 -2.48 -8.14
N SER A 79 -21.65 -3.61 -8.62
CA SER A 79 -22.93 -4.16 -8.19
C SER A 79 -22.81 -4.93 -6.88
N ASP A 80 -23.93 -5.11 -6.19
CA ASP A 80 -24.03 -5.89 -4.95
C ASP A 80 -23.53 -7.34 -5.06
N PHE A 81 -23.50 -7.90 -6.28
CA PHE A 81 -22.97 -9.25 -6.53
C PHE A 81 -21.50 -9.41 -6.14
N PHE A 82 -20.75 -8.31 -6.13
CA PHE A 82 -19.35 -8.29 -5.74
C PHE A 82 -19.14 -7.99 -4.24
N GLU A 83 -20.21 -7.81 -3.47
CA GLU A 83 -20.16 -7.68 -2.00
C GLU A 83 -19.16 -6.60 -1.55
N GLY A 84 -19.00 -5.52 -2.36
CA GLY A 84 -18.03 -4.44 -2.09
C GLY A 84 -16.55 -4.84 -2.21
N ARG A 85 -16.22 -5.94 -2.84
CA ARG A 85 -14.87 -6.36 -3.29
C ARG A 85 -13.77 -6.32 -2.22
N GLU A 86 -14.10 -6.48 -0.93
CA GLU A 86 -13.07 -6.45 0.13
C GLU A 86 -12.00 -7.51 -0.12
N ALA A 87 -10.73 -7.12 -0.04
CA ALA A 87 -9.58 -7.99 -0.28
C ALA A 87 -9.70 -9.32 0.49
N THR A 88 -9.34 -10.44 -0.13
CA THR A 88 -9.43 -11.82 0.37
C THR A 88 -10.85 -12.41 0.46
N THR A 89 -11.91 -11.64 0.18
CA THR A 89 -13.29 -12.13 0.18
C THR A 89 -13.69 -12.72 -1.17
N ARG A 90 -14.86 -13.38 -1.18
CA ARG A 90 -15.47 -13.90 -2.41
C ARG A 90 -15.70 -12.79 -3.45
N GLY A 91 -16.15 -11.62 -3.00
CA GLY A 91 -16.42 -10.49 -3.91
C GLY A 91 -15.15 -10.03 -4.64
N GLN A 92 -14.03 -9.92 -3.93
CA GLN A 92 -12.75 -9.59 -4.54
C GLN A 92 -12.30 -10.68 -5.54
N LYS A 93 -12.45 -11.97 -5.20
CA LYS A 93 -12.11 -13.07 -6.11
C LYS A 93 -12.93 -13.03 -7.40
N LEU A 94 -14.23 -12.74 -7.30
CA LEU A 94 -15.09 -12.56 -8.47
C LEU A 94 -14.64 -11.38 -9.34
N ALA A 95 -14.21 -10.27 -8.74
CA ALA A 95 -13.69 -9.13 -9.47
C ALA A 95 -12.39 -9.48 -10.20
N ALA A 96 -11.47 -10.22 -9.59
CA ALA A 96 -10.25 -10.71 -10.22
C ALA A 96 -10.55 -11.59 -11.45
N GLU A 97 -11.47 -12.55 -11.31
CA GLU A 97 -11.93 -13.42 -12.40
C GLU A 97 -12.59 -12.61 -13.53
N TYR A 98 -13.41 -11.62 -13.19
CA TYR A 98 -14.00 -10.70 -14.16
C TYR A 98 -12.91 -9.97 -14.96
N LEU A 99 -11.96 -9.34 -14.29
CA LEU A 99 -10.87 -8.61 -14.93
C LEU A 99 -10.04 -9.50 -15.84
N ALA A 100 -9.63 -10.68 -15.37
CA ALA A 100 -8.88 -11.63 -16.17
C ALA A 100 -9.66 -12.07 -17.42
N SER A 101 -10.99 -12.30 -17.28
CA SER A 101 -11.84 -12.65 -18.41
C SER A 101 -11.93 -11.53 -19.45
N GLN A 102 -12.05 -10.26 -18.98
CA GLN A 102 -12.08 -9.09 -19.85
C GLN A 102 -10.75 -8.90 -20.61
N TYR A 103 -9.62 -8.96 -19.92
CA TYR A 103 -8.31 -8.87 -20.56
C TYR A 103 -8.09 -9.96 -21.60
N ARG A 104 -8.53 -11.18 -21.32
CA ARG A 104 -8.50 -12.27 -22.27
C ARG A 104 -9.37 -12.00 -23.50
N GLN A 105 -10.62 -11.58 -23.30
CA GLN A 105 -11.54 -11.24 -24.39
C GLN A 105 -10.96 -10.14 -25.29
N LEU A 106 -10.28 -9.17 -24.70
CA LEU A 106 -9.58 -8.11 -25.42
C LEU A 106 -8.32 -8.63 -26.15
N GLY A 107 -7.80 -9.80 -25.79
CA GLY A 107 -6.64 -10.44 -26.42
C GLY A 107 -5.29 -10.02 -25.85
N LEU A 108 -5.26 -9.51 -24.61
CA LEU A 108 -4.01 -9.24 -23.91
C LEU A 108 -3.36 -10.55 -23.42
N ALA A 109 -2.05 -10.59 -23.44
CA ALA A 109 -1.31 -11.70 -22.87
C ALA A 109 -1.36 -11.67 -21.33
N PRO A 110 -1.50 -12.83 -20.66
CA PRO A 110 -1.37 -12.92 -19.22
C PRO A 110 0.06 -12.60 -18.77
N LYS A 111 0.20 -11.94 -17.62
CA LYS A 111 1.50 -11.61 -17.04
C LYS A 111 1.56 -11.96 -15.54
N GLY A 112 0.66 -12.79 -15.06
CA GLY A 112 0.70 -13.33 -13.70
C GLY A 112 1.75 -14.43 -13.54
N ASN A 113 1.92 -14.89 -12.30
CA ASN A 113 2.83 -15.98 -11.94
C ASN A 113 2.14 -17.08 -11.12
N ALA A 114 0.80 -17.06 -11.03
CA ALA A 114 0.07 -18.14 -10.40
C ALA A 114 0.36 -19.47 -11.10
N LYS A 115 0.61 -20.50 -10.30
CA LYS A 115 0.88 -21.85 -10.82
C LYS A 115 -0.39 -22.41 -11.47
N THR A 116 -0.40 -22.49 -12.78
CA THR A 116 -1.48 -23.12 -13.55
C THR A 116 -0.89 -23.97 -14.65
N THR A 117 -1.50 -25.13 -14.90
CA THR A 117 -1.18 -26.01 -16.03
C THR A 117 -2.10 -25.74 -17.21
N ASP A 118 -3.17 -24.99 -17.01
CA ASP A 118 -4.11 -24.58 -18.04
C ASP A 118 -3.79 -23.16 -18.53
N PRO A 119 -3.27 -22.98 -19.76
CA PRO A 119 -2.96 -21.66 -20.32
C PRO A 119 -4.22 -20.82 -20.57
N LEU A 120 -5.40 -21.45 -20.52
CA LEU A 120 -6.68 -20.77 -20.64
C LEU A 120 -7.27 -20.38 -19.28
N SER A 121 -6.65 -20.77 -18.18
CA SER A 121 -7.12 -20.38 -16.85
C SER A 121 -7.03 -18.87 -16.62
N PRO A 122 -8.05 -18.21 -16.08
CA PRO A 122 -7.94 -16.83 -15.60
C PRO A 122 -6.76 -16.60 -14.67
N SER A 123 -6.40 -17.60 -13.88
CA SER A 123 -5.27 -17.53 -12.95
C SER A 123 -3.91 -17.22 -13.60
N ALA A 124 -3.78 -17.42 -14.93
CA ALA A 124 -2.59 -16.98 -15.66
C ALA A 124 -2.34 -15.47 -15.58
N TYR A 125 -3.38 -14.68 -15.30
CA TYR A 125 -3.30 -13.23 -15.10
C TYR A 125 -2.99 -12.85 -13.65
N PHE A 126 -3.00 -13.79 -12.70
CA PHE A 126 -2.90 -13.50 -11.28
C PHE A 126 -1.46 -13.51 -10.77
N GLN A 127 -1.15 -12.54 -9.92
CA GLN A 127 -0.01 -12.56 -9.02
C GLN A 127 -0.56 -12.77 -7.60
N PRO A 128 -0.66 -14.02 -7.13
CA PRO A 128 -1.14 -14.31 -5.79
C PRO A 128 -0.12 -13.93 -4.74
N PHE A 129 -0.62 -13.43 -3.60
CA PHE A 129 0.21 -13.17 -2.44
C PHE A 129 -0.56 -13.39 -1.14
N THR A 130 0.17 -13.71 -0.08
CA THR A 130 -0.40 -13.97 1.22
C THR A 130 -0.39 -12.71 2.07
N VAL A 131 -1.51 -12.44 2.70
CA VAL A 131 -1.67 -11.39 3.71
C VAL A 131 -2.12 -11.99 5.04
N TYR A 132 -1.86 -11.28 6.12
CA TYR A 132 -2.16 -11.72 7.48
C TYR A 132 -3.06 -10.72 8.19
N LYS A 133 -4.11 -11.20 8.85
CA LYS A 133 -4.92 -10.35 9.72
C LYS A 133 -4.08 -9.83 10.88
N ARG A 134 -4.18 -8.55 11.17
CA ARG A 134 -3.56 -7.94 12.34
C ARG A 134 -4.36 -8.17 13.62
N THR A 135 -5.63 -8.55 13.49
CA THR A 135 -6.48 -8.92 14.62
C THR A 135 -6.30 -10.42 14.89
N PRO A 136 -6.07 -10.85 16.13
CA PRO A 136 -5.98 -12.26 16.45
C PRO A 136 -7.34 -12.95 16.36
N LYS A 137 -7.32 -14.26 16.16
CA LYS A 137 -8.50 -15.11 16.28
C LYS A 137 -8.98 -15.18 17.73
N GLN A 138 -8.02 -15.36 18.65
CA GLN A 138 -8.25 -15.34 20.09
C GLN A 138 -7.01 -14.83 20.79
N SER A 139 -7.20 -14.10 21.88
CA SER A 139 -6.13 -13.77 22.82
C SER A 139 -6.60 -13.94 24.26
N ARG A 140 -5.67 -14.31 25.12
CA ARG A 140 -5.90 -14.42 26.57
C ARG A 140 -4.81 -13.70 27.32
N LEU A 141 -5.21 -12.96 28.33
CA LEU A 141 -4.32 -12.30 29.27
C LEU A 141 -4.55 -12.87 30.66
N GLU A 142 -3.49 -13.23 31.34
CA GLU A 142 -3.48 -13.70 32.72
C GLU A 142 -2.60 -12.79 33.56
N VAL A 143 -3.13 -12.41 34.71
CA VAL A 143 -2.41 -11.67 35.73
C VAL A 143 -1.95 -12.67 36.80
N LEU A 144 -0.65 -12.76 37.02
CA LEU A 144 -0.06 -13.64 38.01
C LEU A 144 0.51 -12.83 39.16
N SER A 145 0.23 -13.27 40.40
CA SER A 145 0.87 -12.80 41.59
C SER A 145 1.48 -13.99 42.35
N GLN A 146 2.76 -13.91 42.72
CA GLN A 146 3.50 -15.01 43.34
C GLN A 146 3.36 -16.37 42.59
N GLY A 147 3.30 -16.31 41.28
CA GLY A 147 3.17 -17.49 40.41
C GLY A 147 1.75 -18.03 40.25
N SER A 148 0.76 -17.52 40.97
CA SER A 148 -0.63 -17.93 40.86
C SER A 148 -1.44 -16.93 40.03
N THR A 149 -2.34 -17.43 39.18
CA THR A 149 -3.26 -16.58 38.41
C THR A 149 -4.30 -15.95 39.33
N VAL A 150 -4.31 -14.63 39.42
CA VAL A 150 -5.23 -13.84 40.25
C VAL A 150 -6.34 -13.17 39.44
N ALA A 151 -6.13 -12.99 38.11
CA ALA A 151 -7.13 -12.53 37.19
C ALA A 151 -6.84 -13.07 35.79
N SER A 152 -7.87 -13.22 34.97
CA SER A 152 -7.72 -13.52 33.54
C SER A 152 -8.85 -12.91 32.73
N SER A 153 -8.57 -12.56 31.48
CA SER A 153 -9.54 -12.09 30.53
C SER A 153 -9.23 -12.63 29.13
N THR A 154 -10.26 -12.80 28.32
CA THR A 154 -10.16 -13.35 26.96
C THR A 154 -10.81 -12.40 25.98
N PHE A 155 -10.23 -12.30 24.77
CA PHE A 155 -10.80 -11.63 23.62
C PHE A 155 -10.92 -12.61 22.46
N SER A 156 -12.07 -12.62 21.82
CA SER A 156 -12.32 -13.29 20.55
C SER A 156 -13.43 -12.53 19.80
N ALA A 157 -13.81 -13.02 18.62
CA ALA A 157 -14.99 -12.51 17.91
C ALA A 157 -16.31 -12.63 18.71
N GLU A 158 -16.36 -13.52 19.70
CA GLU A 158 -17.55 -13.85 20.48
C GLU A 158 -17.45 -13.43 21.95
N THR A 159 -16.23 -13.21 22.46
CA THR A 159 -15.96 -12.93 23.88
C THR A 159 -15.06 -11.71 24.01
N HIS A 160 -15.47 -10.75 24.84
CA HIS A 160 -14.76 -9.49 25.03
C HIS A 160 -15.04 -8.88 26.43
N ASP A 161 -14.62 -9.56 27.48
CA ASP A 161 -14.88 -9.09 28.84
C ASP A 161 -14.14 -7.78 29.17
N ASP A 162 -13.01 -7.90 29.89
CA ASP A 162 -12.16 -6.80 30.32
C ASP A 162 -10.93 -6.58 29.41
N LEU A 163 -10.84 -7.35 28.30
CA LEU A 163 -9.77 -7.37 27.32
C LEU A 163 -10.33 -7.11 25.93
N SER A 164 -9.70 -6.22 25.18
CA SER A 164 -9.91 -6.05 23.76
C SER A 164 -8.56 -5.92 23.06
N TYR A 165 -8.51 -6.34 21.83
CA TYR A 165 -7.31 -6.22 21.00
C TYR A 165 -7.30 -4.84 20.31
N PHE A 166 -6.18 -4.16 20.42
CA PHE A 166 -5.98 -2.89 19.77
C PHE A 166 -4.79 -2.97 18.84
N LEU A 167 -5.06 -3.10 17.55
CA LEU A 167 -4.10 -3.09 16.44
C LEU A 167 -2.66 -3.42 16.82
N THR A 168 -2.20 -4.58 16.40
CA THR A 168 -0.76 -4.80 16.41
C THR A 168 -0.35 -5.89 15.47
N GLY A 169 0.89 -5.90 15.18
CA GLY A 169 1.49 -6.91 14.38
C GLY A 169 1.44 -8.31 14.99
N ASN A 170 1.85 -9.26 14.19
CA ASN A 170 2.03 -10.66 14.51
C ASN A 170 3.19 -10.89 15.52
N ALA A 171 3.17 -10.16 16.63
CA ALA A 171 4.14 -10.40 17.68
C ALA A 171 3.95 -11.81 18.26
N ALA A 172 4.99 -12.31 18.88
CA ALA A 172 5.09 -13.66 19.41
C ALA A 172 3.78 -14.20 20.00
N ALA A 173 3.47 -15.47 19.73
CA ALA A 173 2.28 -16.17 20.18
C ALA A 173 2.05 -16.12 21.70
N ALA A 174 3.06 -15.75 22.50
CA ALA A 174 2.99 -15.54 23.94
C ALA A 174 4.03 -14.52 24.38
N ALA A 175 3.68 -13.69 25.35
CA ALA A 175 4.61 -12.79 26.03
C ALA A 175 4.37 -12.85 27.53
N THR A 176 5.46 -12.83 28.30
CA THR A 176 5.40 -12.83 29.79
C THR A 176 6.37 -11.80 30.30
N GLY A 177 5.94 -10.96 31.24
CA GLY A 177 6.79 -9.93 31.83
C GLY A 177 6.15 -9.21 33.01
N GLY A 178 6.97 -8.55 33.82
CA GLY A 178 6.51 -7.60 34.83
C GLY A 178 5.80 -6.41 34.19
N VAL A 179 5.18 -5.56 34.98
CA VAL A 179 4.40 -4.42 34.52
C VAL A 179 5.02 -3.09 34.99
N VAL A 180 5.14 -2.16 34.04
CA VAL A 180 5.52 -0.76 34.31
C VAL A 180 4.34 0.14 33.96
N PHE A 181 3.89 0.95 34.93
CA PHE A 181 2.93 2.02 34.65
C PHE A 181 3.69 3.25 34.17
N ALA A 182 3.36 3.72 32.99
CA ALA A 182 4.00 4.85 32.32
C ALA A 182 3.01 5.99 32.02
N GLY A 183 2.17 6.35 33.00
CA GLY A 183 1.26 7.49 32.89
C GLY A 183 0.38 7.43 31.62
N TYR A 184 0.43 8.49 30.85
CA TYR A 184 -0.24 8.55 29.54
C TYR A 184 0.62 8.07 28.36
N GLY A 185 1.88 7.67 28.59
CA GLY A 185 2.81 7.27 27.55
C GLY A 185 3.25 8.43 26.66
N ILE A 186 3.37 9.61 27.22
CA ILE A 186 3.75 10.85 26.53
C ILE A 186 5.26 11.09 26.69
N ALA A 187 5.92 11.54 25.63
CA ALA A 187 7.31 11.97 25.61
C ALA A 187 7.41 13.32 24.88
N ASP A 188 7.13 14.40 25.58
CA ASP A 188 7.10 15.74 24.98
C ASP A 188 7.72 16.79 25.93
N ASP A 189 9.00 17.06 25.72
CA ASP A 189 9.73 18.03 26.52
C ASP A 189 9.31 19.48 26.19
N GLN A 190 8.74 19.75 25.00
CA GLN A 190 8.24 21.06 24.61
C GLN A 190 6.93 21.38 25.36
N LEU A 191 6.11 20.37 25.59
CA LEU A 191 4.91 20.48 26.41
C LEU A 191 5.22 20.35 27.92
N GLY A 192 6.48 20.16 28.30
CA GLY A 192 6.91 20.00 29.69
C GLY A 192 6.40 18.70 30.34
N TYR A 193 6.04 17.68 29.57
CA TYR A 193 5.50 16.43 30.07
C TYR A 193 6.14 15.20 29.37
N ASN A 194 6.86 14.38 30.17
CA ASN A 194 7.59 13.24 29.64
C ASN A 194 7.58 12.05 30.62
N ASP A 195 6.73 11.06 30.39
CA ASP A 195 6.60 9.86 31.22
C ASP A 195 7.86 8.98 31.14
N TYR A 196 8.47 8.88 29.96
CA TYR A 196 9.65 8.02 29.79
C TYR A 196 10.92 8.62 30.36
N ALA A 197 11.08 9.95 30.31
CA ALA A 197 12.15 10.63 31.04
C ALA A 197 12.00 10.45 32.56
N ALA A 198 10.76 10.47 33.07
CA ALA A 198 10.49 10.20 34.46
C ALA A 198 10.79 8.75 34.88
N LEU A 199 10.55 7.76 34.00
CA LEU A 199 10.96 6.37 34.23
C LEU A 199 12.49 6.26 34.28
N ALA A 200 13.19 6.87 33.30
CA ALA A 200 14.65 6.86 33.26
C ALA A 200 15.27 7.51 34.51
N ALA A 201 14.73 8.62 34.97
CA ALA A 201 15.18 9.29 36.19
C ALA A 201 15.03 8.43 37.45
N LYS A 202 14.09 7.46 37.43
CA LYS A 202 13.89 6.48 38.54
C LYS A 202 14.68 5.19 38.30
N GLY A 203 15.45 5.07 37.22
CA GLY A 203 16.17 3.84 36.85
C GLY A 203 15.26 2.68 36.43
N ILE A 204 14.02 2.95 36.00
CA ILE A 204 13.04 1.93 35.61
C ILE A 204 13.14 1.68 34.12
N SER A 205 13.54 0.47 33.73
CA SER A 205 13.57 0.03 32.35
C SER A 205 12.25 -0.62 31.95
N ILE A 206 11.83 -0.38 30.71
CA ILE A 206 10.66 -1.03 30.09
C ILE A 206 11.01 -2.30 29.32
N ASN A 207 12.30 -2.60 29.14
CA ASN A 207 12.75 -3.74 28.34
C ASN A 207 12.22 -5.08 28.90
N GLY A 208 11.56 -5.86 28.05
CA GLY A 208 10.96 -7.15 28.41
C GLY A 208 9.76 -7.06 29.37
N LYS A 209 9.24 -5.86 29.63
CA LYS A 209 8.09 -5.66 30.52
C LYS A 209 6.86 -5.21 29.73
N TRP A 210 5.69 -5.43 30.29
CA TRP A 210 4.45 -4.84 29.84
C TRP A 210 4.38 -3.39 30.26
N VAL A 211 4.15 -2.49 29.30
CA VAL A 211 3.99 -1.06 29.57
C VAL A 211 2.51 -0.73 29.62
N MET A 212 2.03 -0.37 30.81
CA MET A 212 0.65 0.08 31.02
C MET A 212 0.59 1.59 30.86
N ILE A 213 -0.24 2.06 29.93
CA ILE A 213 -0.49 3.49 29.69
C ILE A 213 -1.98 3.80 29.68
N LEU A 214 -2.32 5.01 30.06
CA LEU A 214 -3.68 5.53 29.96
C LEU A 214 -3.98 5.94 28.51
N ALA A 215 -5.18 5.64 28.04
CA ALA A 215 -5.66 6.18 26.78
C ALA A 215 -5.83 7.71 26.87
N ASP A 216 -5.82 8.37 25.67
CA ASP A 216 -5.93 9.83 25.59
C ASP A 216 -4.72 10.58 26.19
N GLU A 217 -4.91 11.81 26.63
CA GLU A 217 -3.96 12.72 27.26
C GLU A 217 -4.60 13.31 28.53
N PRO A 218 -3.88 14.07 29.39
CA PRO A 218 -4.48 14.76 30.49
C PRO A 218 -5.58 15.72 30.02
N LEU A 219 -6.83 15.49 30.47
CA LEU A 219 -8.01 16.26 30.06
C LEU A 219 -8.68 16.93 31.24
N ALA A 220 -9.20 18.15 30.99
CA ALA A 220 -10.17 18.80 31.87
C ALA A 220 -11.56 18.12 31.74
N ALA A 221 -12.49 18.49 32.62
CA ALA A 221 -13.83 17.92 32.66
C ALA A 221 -14.66 18.22 31.39
N ASP A 222 -14.35 19.30 30.69
CA ASP A 222 -14.98 19.68 29.41
C ASP A 222 -14.35 19.01 28.20
N GLY A 223 -13.31 18.18 28.38
CA GLY A 223 -12.59 17.49 27.32
C GLY A 223 -11.49 18.32 26.65
N THR A 224 -11.17 19.52 27.13
CA THR A 224 -10.01 20.28 26.66
C THR A 224 -8.70 19.69 27.18
N SER A 225 -7.61 19.84 26.42
CA SER A 225 -6.29 19.39 26.86
C SER A 225 -5.81 20.24 28.06
N LEU A 226 -5.27 19.58 29.06
CA LEU A 226 -4.57 20.22 30.18
C LEU A 226 -3.09 20.48 29.84
N LEU A 227 -2.57 19.89 28.77
CA LEU A 227 -1.23 20.19 28.30
C LEU A 227 -1.20 21.59 27.68
N PRO A 228 -0.04 22.30 27.72
CA PRO A 228 0.07 23.66 27.21
C PRO A 228 0.08 23.71 25.64
N THR A 229 -1.00 23.26 25.05
CA THR A 229 -1.23 23.34 23.59
C THR A 229 -1.86 24.67 23.20
N ALA A 230 -1.64 25.13 21.96
CA ALA A 230 -2.28 26.33 21.46
C ALA A 230 -3.81 26.17 21.49
N ASP A 231 -4.50 27.16 22.09
CA ASP A 231 -5.96 27.19 22.22
C ASP A 231 -6.58 25.97 22.93
N HIS A 232 -5.83 25.27 23.78
CA HIS A 232 -6.25 24.02 24.46
C HIS A 232 -6.76 22.94 23.50
N LYS A 233 -6.32 23.00 22.26
CA LYS A 233 -6.64 21.98 21.24
C LYS A 233 -5.99 20.65 21.57
N LEU A 234 -6.46 19.61 20.85
CA LEU A 234 -5.87 18.28 20.90
C LEU A 234 -4.38 18.33 20.60
N SER A 235 -3.60 17.68 21.45
CA SER A 235 -2.19 17.42 21.16
C SER A 235 -2.04 16.17 20.26
N PRO A 236 -0.83 15.93 19.71
CA PRO A 236 -0.53 14.68 19.01
C PRO A 236 -0.68 13.42 19.88
N TRP A 237 -0.82 13.60 21.19
CA TRP A 237 -0.91 12.53 22.19
C TRP A 237 -2.35 12.09 22.52
N SER A 238 -3.34 12.71 21.88
CA SER A 238 -4.75 12.41 22.12
C SER A 238 -5.14 10.98 21.68
N ALA A 239 -6.32 10.53 22.12
CA ALA A 239 -6.84 9.20 21.82
C ALA A 239 -7.04 8.93 20.30
N LEU A 240 -7.13 9.98 19.49
CA LEU A 240 -7.33 9.86 18.03
C LEU A 240 -6.11 9.29 17.30
N SER A 241 -4.91 9.34 17.93
CA SER A 241 -3.71 8.77 17.32
C SER A 241 -2.83 8.11 18.37
N LEU A 242 -2.64 6.80 18.26
CA LEU A 242 -1.64 6.08 19.04
C LEU A 242 -0.22 6.14 18.43
N ALA A 243 -0.07 6.76 17.28
CA ALA A 243 1.21 6.77 16.57
C ALA A 243 2.31 7.48 17.37
N ALA A 244 2.00 8.64 17.94
CA ALA A 244 2.95 9.36 18.80
C ALA A 244 3.38 8.52 20.02
N LYS A 245 2.41 7.88 20.70
CA LYS A 245 2.69 7.01 21.86
C LYS A 245 3.51 5.78 21.49
N ARG A 246 3.25 5.18 20.34
CA ARG A 246 4.03 4.05 19.81
C ARG A 246 5.46 4.45 19.49
N LYS A 247 5.64 5.59 18.83
CA LYS A 247 6.96 6.14 18.56
C LYS A 247 7.76 6.34 19.85
N ALA A 248 7.17 7.05 20.81
CA ALA A 248 7.81 7.30 22.11
C ALA A 248 8.18 6.00 22.86
N LEU A 249 7.29 5.00 22.81
CA LEU A 249 7.52 3.68 23.40
C LEU A 249 8.73 2.96 22.78
N ILE A 250 8.84 2.98 21.45
CA ILE A 250 9.92 2.31 20.71
C ILE A 250 11.26 3.01 20.99
N GLU A 251 11.23 4.34 21.05
CA GLU A 251 12.42 5.14 21.38
C GLU A 251 12.87 4.92 22.83
N ALA A 252 11.94 4.65 23.74
CA ALA A 252 12.22 4.38 25.15
C ALA A 252 12.75 2.97 25.43
N GLY A 253 12.51 1.99 24.53
CA GLY A 253 13.04 0.62 24.71
C GLY A 253 12.31 -0.47 23.95
N LYS A 254 12.51 -1.71 24.40
CA LYS A 254 11.95 -2.94 23.80
C LYS A 254 10.98 -3.62 24.79
N PRO A 255 9.73 -3.14 24.95
CA PRO A 255 8.77 -3.76 25.86
C PRO A 255 8.31 -5.13 25.37
N ALA A 256 7.78 -5.95 26.27
CA ALA A 256 7.11 -7.20 25.92
C ALA A 256 5.75 -6.96 25.26
N GLY A 257 5.08 -5.85 25.60
CA GLY A 257 3.81 -5.43 25.05
C GLY A 257 3.27 -4.18 25.75
N VAL A 258 2.10 -3.74 25.32
CA VAL A 258 1.41 -2.54 25.81
C VAL A 258 0.04 -2.90 26.34
N LEU A 259 -0.31 -2.38 27.50
CA LEU A 259 -1.64 -2.40 28.09
C LEU A 259 -2.22 -0.98 28.04
N LEU A 260 -3.09 -0.73 27.08
CA LEU A 260 -3.77 0.55 26.93
C LEU A 260 -5.04 0.57 27.77
N VAL A 261 -5.01 1.27 28.89
CA VAL A 261 -6.17 1.37 29.77
C VAL A 261 -7.21 2.31 29.18
N ARG A 262 -8.37 1.77 28.84
CA ARG A 262 -9.51 2.56 28.36
C ARG A 262 -10.48 2.87 29.49
N TYR A 263 -10.81 4.13 29.62
CA TYR A 263 -11.73 4.65 30.64
C TYR A 263 -12.70 5.64 29.99
N ALA A 264 -13.84 5.88 30.63
CA ALA A 264 -14.77 6.90 30.15
C ALA A 264 -14.14 8.29 30.22
N SER A 265 -14.11 8.99 29.10
CA SER A 265 -13.64 10.38 29.01
C SER A 265 -14.58 11.21 28.15
N PRO A 266 -14.56 12.55 28.26
CA PRO A 266 -15.37 13.41 27.40
C PRO A 266 -15.15 13.20 25.91
N ARG A 267 -14.00 12.65 25.51
CA ARG A 267 -13.62 12.40 24.12
C ARG A 267 -13.83 10.96 23.66
N MET A 268 -13.86 10.01 24.58
CA MET A 268 -14.10 8.59 24.27
C MET A 268 -15.54 8.25 24.62
N GLN A 269 -16.40 8.23 23.60
CA GLN A 269 -17.80 7.84 23.76
C GLN A 269 -17.94 6.32 23.92
N GLY A 270 -18.98 5.92 24.65
CA GLY A 270 -19.28 4.51 24.90
C GLY A 270 -18.48 3.90 26.06
N THR A 271 -18.97 2.78 26.56
CA THR A 271 -18.32 2.00 27.60
C THR A 271 -17.15 1.17 27.03
N PHE A 272 -16.32 0.60 27.88
CA PHE A 272 -15.32 -0.39 27.44
C PHE A 272 -16.01 -1.56 26.72
N ALA A 273 -17.14 -2.04 27.23
CA ALA A 273 -17.90 -3.13 26.63
C ALA A 273 -18.40 -2.78 25.22
N ASP A 274 -18.92 -1.55 25.00
CA ASP A 274 -19.36 -1.10 23.68
C ASP A 274 -18.21 -1.10 22.67
N ASN A 275 -17.06 -0.58 23.07
CA ASN A 275 -15.86 -0.52 22.25
C ASN A 275 -15.28 -1.94 21.98
N ALA A 276 -15.34 -2.83 22.97
CA ALA A 276 -14.88 -4.21 22.83
C ALA A 276 -15.83 -5.01 21.93
N ALA A 277 -17.14 -4.77 22.02
CA ALA A 277 -18.12 -5.34 21.10
C ALA A 277 -17.88 -4.90 19.65
N GLN A 278 -17.62 -3.62 19.42
CA GLN A 278 -17.25 -3.13 18.09
C GLN A 278 -15.95 -3.76 17.57
N ALA A 279 -14.95 -3.91 18.43
CA ALA A 279 -13.70 -4.58 18.07
C ALA A 279 -13.92 -6.06 17.72
N SER A 280 -14.82 -6.76 18.42
CA SER A 280 -15.21 -8.14 18.11
C SER A 280 -15.93 -8.25 16.77
N LEU A 281 -16.86 -7.33 16.48
CA LEU A 281 -17.50 -7.26 15.17
C LEU A 281 -16.47 -6.98 14.05
N ALA A 282 -15.54 -6.06 14.30
CA ALA A 282 -14.45 -5.79 13.36
C ALA A 282 -13.54 -7.00 13.15
N ALA A 283 -13.34 -7.85 14.19
CA ALA A 283 -12.55 -9.08 14.06
C ALA A 283 -13.24 -10.15 13.19
N GLN A 284 -14.56 -10.11 13.05
CA GLN A 284 -15.32 -10.97 12.13
C GLN A 284 -15.15 -10.57 10.67
N ARG A 285 -14.86 -9.30 10.41
CA ARG A 285 -14.53 -8.78 9.07
C ARG A 285 -13.08 -9.11 8.71
N VAL A 286 -12.68 -8.82 7.47
CA VAL A 286 -11.28 -8.95 7.05
C VAL A 286 -10.38 -8.07 7.92
N GLY A 287 -10.80 -6.85 8.20
CA GLY A 287 -10.08 -5.92 9.06
C GLY A 287 -8.73 -5.47 8.47
N PRO A 288 -7.85 -4.91 9.30
CA PRO A 288 -6.51 -4.52 8.88
C PRO A 288 -5.65 -5.73 8.53
N LEU A 289 -4.94 -5.65 7.42
CA LEU A 289 -4.03 -6.68 6.91
C LEU A 289 -2.56 -6.24 6.95
N SER A 290 -1.66 -7.20 6.75
CA SER A 290 -0.22 -6.99 6.61
C SER A 290 0.39 -7.98 5.63
N LEU A 291 1.50 -7.62 5.00
CA LEU A 291 2.27 -8.53 4.13
C LEU A 291 3.22 -9.45 4.91
N GLY A 292 3.34 -9.29 6.20
CA GLY A 292 4.25 -10.09 6.99
C GLY A 292 3.98 -9.99 8.49
N GLN A 293 4.89 -10.57 9.26
CA GLN A 293 4.83 -10.44 10.71
C GLN A 293 5.34 -9.06 11.12
N SER A 294 4.52 -8.30 11.82
CA SER A 294 4.94 -7.03 12.39
C SER A 294 5.87 -7.25 13.59
N THR A 295 6.89 -6.45 13.69
CA THR A 295 7.82 -6.44 14.84
C THR A 295 7.32 -5.61 16.01
N PHE A 296 6.12 -5.01 15.89
CA PHE A 296 5.58 -4.16 16.95
C PHE A 296 5.11 -4.97 18.16
N PRO A 297 5.38 -4.51 19.40
CA PRO A 297 4.91 -5.17 20.60
C PRO A 297 3.37 -5.28 20.65
N PRO A 298 2.79 -6.42 21.06
CA PRO A 298 1.35 -6.59 21.14
C PRO A 298 0.73 -5.51 22.05
N THR A 299 -0.34 -4.89 21.57
CA THR A 299 -1.07 -3.85 22.32
C THR A 299 -2.49 -4.33 22.60
N TYR A 300 -2.84 -4.43 23.85
CA TYR A 300 -4.18 -4.78 24.29
C TYR A 300 -4.85 -3.56 24.92
N ALA A 301 -6.10 -3.31 24.54
CA ALA A 301 -6.96 -2.43 25.32
C ALA A 301 -7.50 -3.22 26.52
N VAL A 302 -7.36 -2.66 27.71
CA VAL A 302 -7.82 -3.27 28.97
C VAL A 302 -8.80 -2.33 29.68
N SER A 303 -9.80 -2.93 30.34
CA SER A 303 -10.73 -2.16 31.18
C SER A 303 -10.03 -1.59 32.41
N VAL A 304 -10.64 -0.57 33.05
CA VAL A 304 -10.20 -0.05 34.35
C VAL A 304 -10.17 -1.17 35.36
N LYS A 305 -11.18 -2.05 35.37
CA LYS A 305 -11.26 -3.18 36.31
C LYS A 305 -10.05 -4.12 36.21
N LEU A 306 -9.69 -4.53 34.98
CA LEU A 306 -8.53 -5.39 34.77
C LEU A 306 -7.22 -4.67 35.08
N ALA A 307 -7.12 -3.39 34.75
CA ALA A 307 -5.96 -2.57 35.09
C ALA A 307 -5.79 -2.43 36.60
N ASP A 308 -6.87 -2.20 37.37
CA ASP A 308 -6.84 -2.13 38.84
C ASP A 308 -6.45 -3.47 39.45
N GLN A 309 -6.87 -4.61 38.91
CA GLN A 309 -6.40 -5.93 39.36
C GLN A 309 -4.89 -6.11 39.13
N ILE A 310 -4.34 -5.60 38.05
CA ILE A 310 -2.89 -5.60 37.78
C ILE A 310 -2.16 -4.68 38.79
N LEU A 311 -2.74 -3.53 39.11
CA LEU A 311 -2.15 -2.54 40.04
C LEU A 311 -2.39 -2.83 41.53
N ALA A 312 -3.23 -3.82 41.85
CA ALA A 312 -3.68 -4.09 43.21
C ALA A 312 -2.53 -4.21 44.26
N GLN A 313 -1.46 -4.92 43.88
CA GLN A 313 -0.28 -5.09 44.74
C GLN A 313 0.48 -3.77 44.99
N SER A 314 0.30 -2.77 44.14
CA SER A 314 0.90 -1.44 44.29
C SER A 314 0.07 -0.51 45.18
N GLY A 315 -1.11 -0.95 45.65
CA GLY A 315 -2.04 -0.15 46.45
C GLY A 315 -2.57 1.10 45.71
N ARG A 316 -2.62 1.07 44.39
CA ARG A 316 -3.02 2.20 43.51
C ARG A 316 -4.15 1.79 42.61
N SER A 317 -4.97 2.77 42.22
CA SER A 317 -6.01 2.60 41.22
C SER A 317 -5.82 3.52 40.01
N VAL A 318 -6.37 3.12 38.88
CA VAL A 318 -6.36 3.91 37.62
C VAL A 318 -6.97 5.30 37.86
N GLU A 319 -8.10 5.36 38.54
CA GLU A 319 -8.81 6.61 38.78
C GLU A 319 -7.97 7.59 39.64
N GLU A 320 -7.32 7.07 40.69
CA GLU A 320 -6.46 7.90 41.53
C GLU A 320 -5.23 8.39 40.77
N LEU A 321 -4.56 7.52 40.01
CA LEU A 321 -3.40 7.88 39.19
C LEU A 321 -3.76 8.95 38.17
N ARG A 322 -4.87 8.77 37.46
CA ARG A 322 -5.37 9.74 36.51
C ARG A 322 -5.65 11.09 37.15
N ARG A 323 -6.34 11.09 38.30
CA ARG A 323 -6.62 12.31 39.04
C ARG A 323 -5.34 13.02 39.49
N GLN A 324 -4.35 12.30 40.00
CA GLN A 324 -3.06 12.86 40.42
C GLN A 324 -2.31 13.50 39.24
N ILE A 325 -2.28 12.82 38.10
CA ILE A 325 -1.64 13.35 36.88
C ILE A 325 -2.36 14.61 36.40
N ASN A 326 -3.69 14.56 36.25
CA ASN A 326 -4.47 15.69 35.75
C ASN A 326 -4.41 16.92 36.67
N GLN A 327 -4.30 16.73 37.96
CA GLN A 327 -4.18 17.85 38.94
C GLN A 327 -2.78 18.46 38.96
N SER A 328 -1.74 17.64 38.84
CA SER A 328 -0.35 18.11 38.99
C SER A 328 0.37 18.38 37.68
N LEU A 329 -0.11 17.82 36.56
CA LEU A 329 0.58 17.72 35.25
C LEU A 329 2.01 17.16 35.41
N LYS A 330 2.20 16.25 36.36
CA LYS A 330 3.47 15.57 36.58
C LYS A 330 3.33 14.08 36.32
N PRO A 331 4.27 13.46 35.60
CA PRO A 331 4.29 12.02 35.34
C PRO A 331 4.17 11.21 36.66
N GLN A 332 3.23 10.26 36.66
CA GLN A 332 3.14 9.23 37.70
C GLN A 332 3.62 7.94 37.07
N VAL A 333 4.82 7.50 37.42
CA VAL A 333 5.44 6.32 36.80
C VAL A 333 6.08 5.43 37.86
N PHE A 334 5.90 4.11 37.72
CA PHE A 334 6.45 3.13 38.67
C PHE A 334 6.42 1.72 38.09
N GLU A 335 7.17 0.80 38.67
CA GLU A 335 7.07 -0.63 38.42
C GLU A 335 6.04 -1.27 39.37
N ALA A 336 5.08 -2.02 38.81
CA ALA A 336 4.11 -2.75 39.62
C ALA A 336 4.75 -4.04 40.14
N ASN A 337 5.30 -3.97 41.36
CA ASN A 337 6.01 -5.08 41.95
C ASN A 337 5.09 -6.27 42.30
N GLY A 338 5.63 -7.48 42.21
CA GLY A 338 4.91 -8.70 42.59
C GLY A 338 3.84 -9.16 41.61
N VAL A 339 3.73 -8.50 40.45
CA VAL A 339 2.79 -8.88 39.37
C VAL A 339 3.52 -9.19 38.09
N THR A 340 3.03 -10.20 37.39
CA THR A 340 3.46 -10.59 36.05
C THR A 340 2.24 -10.74 35.15
N VAL A 341 2.31 -10.24 33.94
CA VAL A 341 1.29 -10.47 32.92
C VAL A 341 1.82 -11.47 31.93
N ARG A 342 1.00 -12.47 31.65
CA ARG A 342 1.23 -13.47 30.59
C ARG A 342 0.10 -13.40 29.59
N THR A 343 0.45 -13.34 28.31
CA THR A 343 -0.52 -13.42 27.23
C THR A 343 -0.28 -14.65 26.37
N SER A 344 -1.34 -15.15 25.80
CA SER A 344 -1.32 -16.10 24.70
C SER A 344 -2.18 -15.61 23.56
N LEU A 345 -1.84 -15.99 22.35
CA LEU A 345 -2.42 -15.48 21.12
C LEU A 345 -2.57 -16.60 20.10
N GLU A 346 -3.78 -16.77 19.58
CA GLU A 346 -4.05 -17.59 18.41
C GLU A 346 -4.27 -16.67 17.21
N GLN A 347 -3.47 -16.84 16.16
CA GLN A 347 -3.57 -16.07 14.92
C GLN A 347 -4.44 -16.78 13.90
N PHE A 348 -5.03 -16.00 12.99
CA PHE A 348 -5.55 -16.56 11.74
C PHE A 348 -4.39 -17.03 10.86
N GLY A 349 -4.63 -18.05 10.04
CA GLY A 349 -3.72 -18.43 8.97
C GLY A 349 -3.57 -17.31 7.93
N GLY A 350 -2.62 -17.47 7.03
CA GLY A 350 -2.49 -16.57 5.88
C GLY A 350 -3.75 -16.61 5.01
N LEU A 351 -4.12 -15.45 4.51
CA LEU A 351 -5.21 -15.24 3.57
C LEU A 351 -4.63 -14.92 2.20
N GLU A 352 -5.19 -15.50 1.16
CA GLU A 352 -4.70 -15.29 -0.20
C GLU A 352 -5.52 -14.20 -0.90
N THR A 353 -4.80 -13.30 -1.56
CA THR A 353 -5.34 -12.33 -2.51
C THR A 353 -4.42 -12.25 -3.73
N GLU A 354 -4.80 -11.53 -4.79
CA GLU A 354 -4.01 -11.47 -6.02
C GLU A 354 -4.11 -10.11 -6.69
N ASN A 355 -3.02 -9.67 -7.29
CA ASN A 355 -3.02 -8.64 -8.33
C ASN A 355 -3.39 -9.27 -9.67
N VAL A 356 -4.03 -8.51 -10.56
CA VAL A 356 -4.38 -8.97 -11.92
C VAL A 356 -3.52 -8.23 -12.94
N LEU A 357 -2.74 -8.98 -13.74
CA LEU A 357 -1.76 -8.43 -14.67
C LEU A 357 -2.01 -8.87 -16.10
N ALA A 358 -2.09 -7.89 -17.00
CA ALA A 358 -2.27 -8.10 -18.43
C ALA A 358 -1.27 -7.31 -19.25
N PHE A 359 -0.79 -7.86 -20.34
CA PHE A 359 0.38 -7.35 -21.06
C PHE A 359 0.13 -7.20 -22.55
N ILE A 360 0.63 -6.10 -23.11
CA ILE A 360 0.72 -5.84 -24.55
C ILE A 360 2.19 -5.69 -24.91
N GLU A 361 2.73 -6.62 -25.69
CA GLU A 361 4.10 -6.52 -26.18
C GLU A 361 4.23 -5.37 -27.18
N GLY A 362 5.27 -4.57 -27.02
CA GLY A 362 5.62 -3.45 -27.90
C GLY A 362 6.02 -3.89 -29.31
N SER A 363 5.83 -3.00 -30.28
CA SER A 363 6.10 -3.26 -31.70
C SER A 363 7.53 -2.89 -32.16
N ASP A 364 8.23 -2.03 -31.43
CA ASP A 364 9.59 -1.62 -31.80
C ASP A 364 10.63 -2.58 -31.18
N PRO A 365 11.44 -3.27 -31.99
CA PRO A 365 12.44 -4.22 -31.46
C PRO A 365 13.45 -3.62 -30.47
N ARG A 366 13.69 -2.31 -30.52
CA ARG A 366 14.62 -1.60 -29.62
C ARG A 366 13.95 -1.17 -28.32
N LEU A 367 12.62 -0.93 -28.33
CA LEU A 367 11.90 -0.34 -27.20
C LEU A 367 10.94 -1.34 -26.50
N LYS A 368 10.63 -2.48 -27.12
CA LYS A 368 9.65 -3.44 -26.57
C LYS A 368 10.02 -4.02 -25.19
N ASP A 369 11.29 -3.99 -24.83
CA ASP A 369 11.74 -4.40 -23.50
C ASP A 369 11.51 -3.33 -22.43
N GLU A 370 11.24 -2.09 -22.82
CA GLU A 370 10.81 -1.00 -21.95
C GLU A 370 9.30 -1.07 -21.76
N VAL A 371 8.83 -0.82 -20.51
CA VAL A 371 7.43 -1.06 -20.16
C VAL A 371 6.82 0.20 -19.53
N VAL A 372 5.69 0.63 -20.05
CA VAL A 372 4.80 1.59 -19.39
C VAL A 372 3.80 0.80 -18.55
N VAL A 373 3.70 1.11 -17.26
CA VAL A 373 2.77 0.45 -16.34
C VAL A 373 1.56 1.36 -16.12
N ILE A 374 0.35 0.81 -16.23
CA ILE A 374 -0.92 1.50 -15.99
C ILE A 374 -1.64 0.77 -14.86
N THR A 375 -2.02 1.49 -13.82
CA THR A 375 -2.51 0.93 -12.57
C THR A 375 -3.83 1.53 -12.11
N ALA A 376 -4.56 0.74 -11.34
CA ALA A 376 -5.72 1.09 -10.55
C ALA A 376 -5.93 -0.01 -9.51
N HIS A 377 -6.62 0.23 -8.40
CA HIS A 377 -6.98 -0.85 -7.51
C HIS A 377 -8.42 -1.33 -7.76
N TYR A 378 -8.70 -2.59 -7.47
CA TYR A 378 -10.02 -3.17 -7.75
C TYR A 378 -10.75 -3.68 -6.50
N ASP A 379 -10.08 -3.73 -5.36
CA ASP A 379 -10.71 -4.00 -4.08
C ASP A 379 -11.39 -2.74 -3.52
N HIS A 380 -12.28 -2.93 -2.53
CA HIS A 380 -12.87 -1.86 -1.76
C HIS A 380 -13.22 -2.36 -0.35
N LEU A 381 -14.14 -1.69 0.37
CA LEU A 381 -14.35 -1.90 1.80
C LEU A 381 -15.23 -3.10 2.17
N GLY A 382 -15.96 -3.69 1.21
CA GLY A 382 -16.78 -4.88 1.44
C GLY A 382 -18.10 -4.62 2.12
N LEU A 383 -18.50 -5.52 3.04
CA LEU A 383 -19.75 -5.51 3.77
C LEU A 383 -19.57 -5.00 5.19
N ASN A 384 -20.52 -4.20 5.67
CA ASN A 384 -20.63 -3.86 7.07
C ASN A 384 -22.03 -4.19 7.63
N PRO A 385 -22.25 -5.40 8.18
CA PRO A 385 -23.55 -5.86 8.65
C PRO A 385 -24.07 -5.09 9.88
N THR A 386 -23.28 -4.19 10.46
CA THR A 386 -23.70 -3.37 11.58
C THR A 386 -24.45 -2.10 11.17
N LEU A 387 -24.39 -1.75 9.88
CA LEU A 387 -25.12 -0.61 9.34
C LEU A 387 -26.61 -0.92 9.20
N LYS A 388 -27.44 0.11 9.37
CA LYS A 388 -28.86 0.05 9.04
C LYS A 388 -29.05 0.50 7.58
N GLY A 389 -29.90 -0.19 6.84
CA GLY A 389 -30.13 0.09 5.43
C GLY A 389 -29.09 -0.58 4.55
N ASP A 390 -28.47 0.19 3.68
CA ASP A 390 -27.42 -0.31 2.82
C ASP A 390 -26.15 -0.66 3.62
N GLN A 391 -25.65 -1.87 3.40
CA GLN A 391 -24.51 -2.45 4.11
C GLN A 391 -23.33 -2.73 3.19
N ILE A 392 -23.48 -2.51 1.88
CA ILE A 392 -22.48 -2.84 0.88
C ILE A 392 -21.76 -1.54 0.48
N PHE A 393 -20.46 -1.55 0.56
CA PHE A 393 -19.63 -0.47 0.06
C PHE A 393 -19.27 -0.79 -1.39
N ASN A 394 -20.12 -0.35 -2.33
CA ASN A 394 -19.97 -0.72 -3.74
C ASN A 394 -18.73 -0.12 -4.41
N GLY A 395 -18.21 0.99 -3.89
CA GLY A 395 -16.94 1.57 -4.34
C GLY A 395 -16.94 1.87 -5.83
N ALA A 396 -17.93 2.62 -6.30
CA ALA A 396 -18.03 2.93 -7.72
C ALA A 396 -16.97 3.96 -8.14
N ALA A 397 -16.84 5.05 -7.41
CA ALA A 397 -15.79 6.04 -7.64
C ALA A 397 -14.42 5.52 -7.16
N ASP A 398 -14.40 4.90 -5.99
CA ASP A 398 -13.20 4.40 -5.31
C ASP A 398 -13.17 2.84 -5.30
N ASP A 399 -12.33 2.15 -6.09
CA ASP A 399 -11.76 2.64 -7.34
C ASP A 399 -12.30 1.80 -8.53
N GLY A 400 -13.66 1.66 -8.54
CA GLY A 400 -14.33 1.06 -9.69
C GLY A 400 -14.05 1.85 -10.97
N THR A 401 -13.98 3.20 -10.89
CA THR A 401 -13.75 4.08 -12.05
C THR A 401 -12.36 3.89 -12.65
N GLY A 402 -11.29 3.86 -11.87
CA GLY A 402 -9.95 3.57 -12.37
C GLY A 402 -9.83 2.15 -12.91
N THR A 403 -10.44 1.18 -12.22
CA THR A 403 -10.46 -0.22 -12.66
C THR A 403 -11.13 -0.38 -14.04
N VAL A 404 -12.30 0.22 -14.29
CA VAL A 404 -12.92 0.12 -15.62
C VAL A 404 -12.19 0.95 -16.66
N ALA A 405 -11.56 2.06 -16.26
CA ALA A 405 -10.72 2.85 -17.14
C ALA A 405 -9.52 2.02 -17.64
N THR A 406 -8.86 1.20 -16.80
CA THR A 406 -7.78 0.31 -17.27
C THR A 406 -8.24 -0.64 -18.35
N LEU A 407 -9.47 -1.17 -18.28
CA LEU A 407 -10.04 -2.04 -19.31
C LEU A 407 -10.29 -1.30 -20.63
N GLU A 408 -10.80 -0.07 -20.57
CA GLU A 408 -11.02 0.75 -21.77
C GLU A 408 -9.70 1.19 -22.42
N LEU A 409 -8.69 1.52 -21.61
CA LEU A 409 -7.32 1.78 -22.10
C LEU A 409 -6.75 0.55 -22.80
N ALA A 410 -6.87 -0.62 -22.18
CA ALA A 410 -6.42 -1.88 -22.75
C ALA A 410 -7.11 -2.18 -24.09
N GLN A 411 -8.42 -1.93 -24.18
CA GLN A 411 -9.20 -2.07 -25.41
C GLN A 411 -8.68 -1.16 -26.52
N ALA A 412 -8.44 0.14 -26.21
CA ALA A 412 -7.95 1.12 -27.17
C ALA A 412 -6.55 0.75 -27.70
N PHE A 413 -5.62 0.37 -26.81
CA PHE A 413 -4.28 -0.10 -27.21
C PHE A 413 -4.32 -1.38 -28.04
N MET A 414 -5.17 -2.35 -27.68
CA MET A 414 -5.30 -3.59 -28.45
C MET A 414 -5.95 -3.36 -29.81
N ARG A 415 -6.88 -2.42 -29.92
CA ARG A 415 -7.44 -2.02 -31.20
C ARG A 415 -6.37 -1.40 -32.09
N ALA A 416 -5.58 -0.48 -31.55
CA ALA A 416 -4.43 0.09 -32.25
C ALA A 416 -3.45 -0.99 -32.73
N LYS A 417 -3.13 -1.96 -31.86
CA LYS A 417 -2.23 -3.07 -32.21
C LYS A 417 -2.78 -3.93 -33.35
N ARG A 418 -4.08 -4.26 -33.32
CA ARG A 418 -4.74 -5.02 -34.40
C ARG A 418 -4.76 -4.28 -35.75
N ASP A 419 -4.85 -2.95 -35.69
CA ASP A 419 -4.82 -2.08 -36.87
C ASP A 419 -3.36 -1.85 -37.40
N GLY A 420 -2.35 -2.46 -36.79
CA GLY A 420 -0.92 -2.29 -37.14
C GLY A 420 -0.24 -1.06 -36.54
N HIS A 421 -0.90 -0.38 -35.60
CA HIS A 421 -0.43 0.84 -34.92
C HIS A 421 -0.18 0.59 -33.43
N GLY A 422 0.31 -0.60 -33.05
CA GLY A 422 0.57 -0.93 -31.65
C GLY A 422 1.60 0.00 -30.99
N PRO A 423 1.62 0.07 -29.65
CA PRO A 423 2.61 0.87 -28.94
C PRO A 423 4.02 0.36 -29.24
N ARG A 424 5.01 1.26 -29.32
CA ARG A 424 6.41 0.88 -29.55
C ARG A 424 7.02 0.21 -28.32
N ARG A 425 6.76 0.74 -27.12
CA ARG A 425 7.06 0.11 -25.83
C ARG A 425 5.95 -0.85 -25.45
N SER A 426 6.30 -1.81 -24.64
CA SER A 426 5.30 -2.68 -24.02
C SER A 426 4.44 -1.91 -23.01
N VAL A 427 3.20 -2.36 -22.84
CA VAL A 427 2.28 -1.79 -21.84
C VAL A 427 1.83 -2.91 -20.91
N LEU A 428 1.97 -2.69 -19.61
CA LEU A 428 1.52 -3.58 -18.55
C LEU A 428 0.37 -2.92 -17.79
N PHE A 429 -0.76 -3.59 -17.74
CA PHE A 429 -1.91 -3.20 -16.93
C PHE A 429 -1.87 -4.00 -15.64
N ILE A 430 -1.99 -3.34 -14.51
CA ILE A 430 -2.07 -3.98 -13.19
C ILE A 430 -3.27 -3.42 -12.46
N ASN A 431 -4.20 -4.31 -12.08
CA ASN A 431 -5.22 -3.99 -11.09
C ASN A 431 -4.77 -4.57 -9.75
N PHE A 432 -4.49 -3.70 -8.80
CA PHE A 432 -3.99 -4.08 -7.49
C PHE A 432 -5.11 -4.49 -6.55
N SER A 433 -4.82 -5.42 -5.66
CA SER A 433 -5.68 -5.82 -4.54
C SER A 433 -5.11 -5.32 -3.22
N ALA A 434 -5.99 -5.18 -2.24
CA ALA A 434 -5.65 -4.76 -0.89
C ALA A 434 -5.00 -3.36 -0.82
N GLU A 435 -5.42 -2.45 -1.71
CA GLU A 435 -5.10 -1.03 -1.61
C GLU A 435 -5.71 -0.47 -0.32
N GLU A 436 -6.99 -0.71 -0.08
CA GLU A 436 -7.78 -0.31 1.07
C GLU A 436 -7.27 -0.88 2.42
N LYS A 437 -6.35 -1.79 2.35
CA LYS A 437 -5.69 -2.41 3.51
C LYS A 437 -4.27 -1.87 3.74
N GLY A 438 -3.90 -0.79 3.05
CA GLY A 438 -2.62 -0.12 3.12
C GLY A 438 -1.71 -0.39 1.91
N THR A 439 -2.28 -0.34 0.71
CA THR A 439 -1.58 -0.45 -0.59
C THR A 439 -0.72 -1.72 -0.69
N LEU A 440 -1.25 -2.87 -0.15
CA LEU A 440 -0.46 -4.09 -0.01
C LEU A 440 -0.14 -4.76 -1.35
N GLY A 441 -1.03 -4.65 -2.34
CA GLY A 441 -0.83 -5.22 -3.67
C GLY A 441 0.31 -4.57 -4.43
N SER A 442 0.33 -3.25 -4.47
CA SER A 442 1.41 -2.48 -5.09
C SER A 442 2.73 -2.58 -4.31
N ALA A 443 2.67 -2.65 -2.97
CA ALA A 443 3.84 -2.94 -2.14
C ALA A 443 4.42 -4.32 -2.46
N HIS A 444 3.56 -5.35 -2.59
CA HIS A 444 4.01 -6.69 -2.97
C HIS A 444 4.69 -6.67 -4.34
N TYR A 445 4.04 -6.06 -5.35
CA TYR A 445 4.62 -5.97 -6.69
C TYR A 445 5.93 -5.19 -6.70
N ALA A 446 5.95 -3.95 -6.22
CA ALA A 446 7.08 -3.05 -6.41
C ALA A 446 8.27 -3.30 -5.44
N LEU A 447 8.02 -3.90 -4.26
CA LEU A 447 9.07 -4.07 -3.25
C LEU A 447 9.48 -5.54 -3.04
N ARG A 448 8.65 -6.51 -3.42
CA ARG A 448 8.92 -7.92 -3.14
C ARG A 448 9.08 -8.78 -4.38
N GLU A 449 8.13 -8.66 -5.33
CA GLU A 449 8.09 -9.55 -6.49
C GLU A 449 7.62 -8.82 -7.77
N PRO A 450 8.44 -7.92 -8.33
CA PRO A 450 8.10 -7.30 -9.61
C PRO A 450 8.18 -8.34 -10.74
N LEU A 451 7.07 -8.58 -11.44
CA LEU A 451 7.01 -9.54 -12.55
C LEU A 451 7.60 -8.99 -13.87
N VAL A 452 7.87 -7.71 -13.90
CA VAL A 452 8.73 -7.04 -14.86
C VAL A 452 9.83 -6.34 -14.07
N PRO A 453 11.11 -6.53 -14.41
CA PRO A 453 12.20 -5.83 -13.74
C PRO A 453 11.95 -4.33 -13.70
N LEU A 454 12.06 -3.71 -12.53
CA LEU A 454 11.72 -2.30 -12.36
C LEU A 454 12.58 -1.35 -13.20
N GLU A 455 13.80 -1.77 -13.57
CA GLU A 455 14.70 -1.04 -14.48
C GLU A 455 14.12 -0.93 -15.90
N ARG A 456 13.23 -1.84 -16.27
CA ARG A 456 12.51 -1.81 -17.55
C ARG A 456 11.22 -0.97 -17.49
N THR A 457 10.74 -0.64 -16.30
CA THR A 457 9.59 0.25 -16.12
C THR A 457 10.01 1.68 -16.37
N VAL A 458 9.52 2.26 -17.46
CA VAL A 458 9.89 3.63 -17.86
C VAL A 458 9.01 4.69 -17.24
N ALA A 459 7.77 4.34 -16.94
CA ALA A 459 6.81 5.18 -16.25
C ALA A 459 5.68 4.35 -15.66
N GLU A 460 5.06 4.87 -14.62
CA GLU A 460 3.82 4.37 -14.05
C GLU A 460 2.74 5.44 -14.14
N ILE A 461 1.51 5.03 -14.45
CA ILE A 461 0.33 5.89 -14.60
C ILE A 461 -0.77 5.29 -13.74
N ASN A 462 -1.01 5.91 -12.57
CA ASN A 462 -2.05 5.48 -11.64
C ASN A 462 -3.35 6.25 -11.83
N MET A 463 -4.47 5.57 -11.68
CA MET A 463 -5.82 6.14 -11.64
C MET A 463 -6.53 5.64 -10.40
N ASP A 464 -7.02 6.58 -9.59
CA ASP A 464 -7.76 6.26 -8.38
C ASP A 464 -8.77 7.37 -8.09
N GLY A 465 -10.06 7.02 -8.11
CA GLY A 465 -11.15 7.96 -7.95
C GLY A 465 -11.27 8.98 -9.07
N VAL A 466 -11.41 8.53 -10.34
CA VAL A 466 -11.42 9.43 -11.52
C VAL A 466 -12.82 9.74 -12.09
N GLY A 467 -13.90 9.35 -11.41
CA GLY A 467 -15.28 9.51 -11.90
C GLY A 467 -16.18 10.42 -11.07
N GLY A 468 -15.68 10.96 -9.97
CA GLY A 468 -16.43 11.83 -9.06
C GLY A 468 -15.96 13.27 -9.08
N PHE A 469 -16.39 14.04 -8.07
CA PHE A 469 -15.99 15.43 -7.90
C PHE A 469 -15.70 15.73 -6.43
N ASP A 470 -14.60 16.44 -6.18
CA ASP A 470 -14.24 16.94 -4.86
C ASP A 470 -15.07 18.20 -4.56
N PRO A 471 -15.95 18.19 -3.53
CA PRO A 471 -16.72 19.38 -3.14
C PRO A 471 -15.82 20.53 -2.64
N LYS A 472 -14.56 20.25 -2.32
CA LYS A 472 -13.57 21.26 -1.89
C LYS A 472 -12.77 21.84 -3.05
N HIS A 473 -13.00 21.40 -4.30
CA HIS A 473 -12.27 21.93 -5.45
C HIS A 473 -12.49 23.46 -5.58
N PRO A 474 -11.41 24.28 -5.67
CA PRO A 474 -11.51 25.74 -5.57
C PRO A 474 -12.38 26.37 -6.63
N ALA A 475 -12.32 25.88 -7.86
CA ALA A 475 -13.05 26.45 -9.00
C ALA A 475 -14.55 26.09 -8.99
N LYS A 476 -15.01 25.21 -8.11
CA LYS A 476 -16.38 24.66 -8.12
C LYS A 476 -16.82 24.14 -9.50
N SER A 477 -15.87 23.97 -10.41
CA SER A 477 -16.06 23.38 -11.73
C SER A 477 -16.08 21.87 -11.61
N ARG A 478 -16.87 21.21 -12.44
CA ARG A 478 -16.85 19.74 -12.57
C ARG A 478 -16.01 19.28 -13.77
N ASN A 479 -15.31 20.18 -14.44
CA ASN A 479 -14.54 19.87 -15.64
C ASN A 479 -13.03 19.89 -15.38
N TYR A 480 -12.58 19.19 -14.35
CA TYR A 480 -11.17 19.13 -13.97
C TYR A 480 -10.71 17.72 -13.70
N VAL A 481 -9.40 17.52 -13.65
CA VAL A 481 -8.74 16.35 -13.08
C VAL A 481 -7.51 16.81 -12.30
N TYR A 482 -7.30 16.26 -11.12
CA TYR A 482 -6.04 16.41 -10.42
C TYR A 482 -4.97 15.56 -11.09
N ILE A 483 -3.83 16.19 -11.38
CA ILE A 483 -2.62 15.53 -11.79
C ILE A 483 -1.61 15.63 -10.67
N VAL A 484 -1.17 14.50 -10.19
CA VAL A 484 -0.26 14.39 -9.05
C VAL A 484 1.06 13.83 -9.52
N GLY A 485 2.14 14.47 -9.09
CA GLY A 485 3.49 14.04 -9.37
C GLY A 485 4.43 14.44 -8.24
N SER A 486 5.68 14.01 -8.29
CA SER A 486 6.70 14.30 -7.29
C SER A 486 7.91 14.99 -7.90
N GLY A 487 7.94 16.31 -7.85
CA GLY A 487 9.10 17.13 -8.23
C GLY A 487 9.72 16.75 -9.58
N ASP A 488 11.03 16.61 -9.62
CA ASP A 488 11.76 16.28 -10.84
C ASP A 488 11.44 14.89 -11.41
N LEU A 489 11.02 13.94 -10.56
CA LEU A 489 10.68 12.58 -10.97
C LEU A 489 9.49 12.53 -11.94
N SER A 490 8.49 13.38 -11.71
CA SER A 490 7.24 13.40 -12.50
C SER A 490 7.19 14.52 -13.54
N LYS A 491 8.20 15.39 -13.59
CA LYS A 491 8.17 16.59 -14.43
C LYS A 491 7.88 16.29 -15.90
N GLU A 492 8.59 15.32 -16.49
CA GLU A 492 8.40 14.98 -17.90
C GLU A 492 7.05 14.29 -18.16
N MET A 493 6.52 13.56 -17.18
CA MET A 493 5.18 12.98 -17.25
C MET A 493 4.09 14.05 -17.27
N ILE A 494 4.21 15.05 -16.40
CA ILE A 494 3.29 16.21 -16.34
C ILE A 494 3.39 17.04 -17.62
N GLU A 495 4.59 17.25 -18.15
CA GLU A 495 4.79 17.94 -19.43
C GLU A 495 4.20 17.16 -20.61
N ALA A 496 4.38 15.84 -20.65
CA ALA A 496 3.75 14.97 -21.64
C ALA A 496 2.21 15.08 -21.58
N ASN A 497 1.65 15.03 -20.37
CA ASN A 497 0.21 15.17 -20.15
C ASN A 497 -0.34 16.51 -20.65
N ARG A 498 0.31 17.63 -20.34
CA ARG A 498 -0.09 18.95 -20.82
C ARG A 498 -0.06 19.04 -22.34
N ARG A 499 1.03 18.52 -22.95
CA ARG A 499 1.20 18.49 -24.40
C ARG A 499 0.11 17.69 -25.11
N VAL A 500 -0.20 16.49 -24.63
CA VAL A 500 -1.23 15.66 -25.28
C VAL A 500 -2.62 16.24 -25.12
N LYS A 501 -2.93 16.90 -24.00
CA LYS A 501 -4.18 17.62 -23.82
C LYS A 501 -4.37 18.69 -24.88
N GLU A 502 -3.32 19.48 -25.17
CA GLU A 502 -3.36 20.51 -26.22
C GLU A 502 -3.51 19.90 -27.61
N LEU A 503 -2.75 18.84 -27.91
CA LEU A 503 -2.76 18.19 -29.22
C LEU A 503 -4.08 17.46 -29.53
N THR A 504 -4.74 16.91 -28.53
CA THR A 504 -5.98 16.13 -28.68
C THR A 504 -7.24 16.95 -28.39
N ASN A 505 -7.09 18.23 -28.07
CA ASN A 505 -8.19 19.16 -27.77
C ASN A 505 -9.16 18.64 -26.70
N ILE A 506 -8.63 17.87 -25.71
CA ILE A 506 -9.43 17.38 -24.58
C ILE A 506 -9.77 18.53 -23.67
N ASN A 507 -11.07 18.81 -23.54
CA ASN A 507 -11.58 19.88 -22.68
C ASN A 507 -11.62 19.42 -21.22
N LEU A 508 -10.49 19.56 -20.52
CA LEU A 508 -10.34 19.32 -19.07
C LEU A 508 -9.40 20.36 -18.48
N GLU A 509 -9.71 20.86 -17.32
CA GLU A 509 -8.79 21.65 -16.50
C GLU A 509 -7.83 20.72 -15.77
N LEU A 510 -6.52 20.93 -15.93
CA LEU A 510 -5.50 20.19 -15.19
C LEU A 510 -5.15 20.95 -13.93
N THR A 511 -5.48 20.40 -12.79
CA THR A 511 -5.21 20.99 -11.48
C THR A 511 -4.10 20.17 -10.79
N GLU A 512 -3.08 20.86 -10.27
CA GLU A 512 -2.07 20.16 -9.46
C GLU A 512 -2.70 19.72 -8.15
N GLY A 513 -2.72 18.40 -7.92
CA GLY A 513 -3.30 17.77 -6.73
C GLY A 513 -2.29 17.58 -5.61
N GLN A 514 -2.80 17.34 -4.41
CA GLN A 514 -1.97 16.84 -3.31
C GLN A 514 -1.65 15.37 -3.55
N ASN A 515 -0.44 14.95 -3.16
CA ASN A 515 -0.03 13.55 -3.26
C ASN A 515 -0.68 12.75 -2.12
N PHE A 516 -1.84 12.16 -2.40
CA PHE A 516 -2.46 11.20 -1.50
C PHE A 516 -1.82 9.82 -1.66
N PRO A 517 -1.69 9.05 -0.58
CA PRO A 517 -1.25 7.66 -0.68
C PRO A 517 -2.23 6.84 -1.54
N SER A 518 -1.72 6.24 -2.61
CA SER A 518 -2.36 5.22 -3.45
C SER A 518 -1.25 4.38 -4.08
N ASP A 519 -1.54 3.57 -5.08
CA ASP A 519 -0.62 2.55 -5.63
C ASP A 519 0.66 3.11 -6.26
N GLN A 520 0.68 4.36 -6.73
CA GLN A 520 1.89 5.04 -7.23
C GLN A 520 3.00 5.16 -6.16
N LEU A 521 2.65 5.05 -4.89
CA LEU A 521 3.54 5.30 -3.76
C LEU A 521 4.83 4.47 -3.82
N TYR A 522 4.70 3.18 -4.15
CA TYR A 522 5.86 2.29 -4.17
C TYR A 522 6.67 2.39 -5.47
N PHE A 523 6.06 2.80 -6.58
CA PHE A 523 6.79 3.16 -7.81
C PHE A 523 7.59 4.45 -7.59
N GLN A 524 6.98 5.46 -6.96
CA GLN A 524 7.67 6.68 -6.53
C GLN A 524 8.87 6.35 -5.63
N ALA A 525 8.68 5.48 -4.63
CA ALA A 525 9.74 5.07 -3.72
C ALA A 525 10.87 4.32 -4.43
N GLN A 526 10.57 3.64 -5.54
CA GLN A 526 11.52 3.01 -6.43
C GLN A 526 12.08 3.96 -7.49
N LEU A 527 11.82 5.27 -7.35
CA LEU A 527 12.33 6.32 -8.24
C LEU A 527 11.93 6.10 -9.72
N ILE A 528 10.73 5.53 -9.95
CA ILE A 528 10.14 5.38 -11.28
C ILE A 528 9.34 6.64 -11.58
N PRO A 529 9.54 7.26 -12.77
CA PRO A 529 8.69 8.37 -13.21
C PRO A 529 7.21 7.98 -13.15
N PHE A 530 6.38 8.83 -12.58
CA PHE A 530 4.96 8.54 -12.45
C PHE A 530 4.07 9.77 -12.64
N ILE A 531 2.80 9.50 -12.90
CA ILE A 531 1.71 10.47 -12.85
C ILE A 531 0.48 9.76 -12.27
N TYR A 532 -0.17 10.41 -11.31
CA TYR A 532 -1.38 9.90 -10.69
C TYR A 532 -2.54 10.83 -10.99
N TYR A 533 -3.65 10.25 -11.45
CA TYR A 533 -4.89 10.94 -11.79
C TYR A 533 -5.96 10.64 -10.73
N SER A 534 -6.60 11.70 -10.26
CA SER A 534 -7.74 11.61 -9.33
C SER A 534 -8.69 12.77 -9.56
N THR A 535 -9.92 12.65 -9.13
CA THR A 535 -10.85 13.77 -9.02
C THR A 535 -11.06 14.25 -7.59
N GLY A 536 -10.25 13.69 -6.65
CA GLY A 536 -10.23 14.04 -5.23
C GLY A 536 -11.22 13.25 -4.40
N LEU A 537 -11.34 13.62 -3.14
CA LEU A 537 -12.24 12.96 -2.19
C LEU A 537 -13.68 13.39 -2.44
N ILE A 538 -14.48 12.49 -2.98
CA ILE A 538 -15.90 12.72 -3.28
C ILE A 538 -16.75 12.75 -2.00
N GLU A 539 -17.98 13.28 -2.10
CA GLU A 539 -18.92 13.31 -0.97
C GLU A 539 -19.26 11.91 -0.43
N HIS A 540 -19.27 10.90 -1.30
CA HIS A 540 -19.61 9.51 -0.98
C HIS A 540 -18.40 8.64 -0.61
N TYR A 541 -17.20 9.23 -0.49
CA TYR A 541 -15.97 8.52 -0.22
C TYR A 541 -16.07 7.63 1.02
N HIS A 542 -15.76 6.34 0.87
CA HIS A 542 -15.83 5.32 1.91
C HIS A 542 -17.24 5.17 2.56
N GLN A 543 -18.30 5.36 1.76
CA GLN A 543 -19.69 5.18 2.18
C GLN A 543 -20.43 4.20 1.27
N PRO A 544 -21.48 3.51 1.78
CA PRO A 544 -22.32 2.67 0.93
C PRO A 544 -22.97 3.42 -0.24
N SER A 545 -23.09 4.74 -0.13
CA SER A 545 -23.64 5.60 -1.18
C SER A 545 -22.68 5.89 -2.34
N ASP A 546 -21.48 5.32 -2.36
CA ASP A 546 -20.58 5.36 -3.52
C ASP A 546 -21.03 4.34 -4.59
N GLU A 547 -22.03 4.75 -5.34
CA GLU A 547 -22.80 3.94 -6.28
C GLU A 547 -22.53 4.32 -7.75
N PRO A 548 -22.66 3.39 -8.72
CA PRO A 548 -22.52 3.69 -10.14
C PRO A 548 -23.40 4.83 -10.64
N ALA A 549 -24.56 5.04 -10.03
CA ALA A 549 -25.49 6.11 -10.39
C ALA A 549 -24.96 7.52 -10.04
N THR A 550 -23.96 7.63 -9.18
CA THR A 550 -23.37 8.91 -8.77
C THR A 550 -22.26 9.39 -9.71
N ILE A 551 -21.83 8.57 -10.65
CA ILE A 551 -20.68 8.82 -11.53
C ILE A 551 -21.08 9.67 -12.74
N ASP A 552 -20.28 10.68 -13.05
CA ASP A 552 -20.37 11.41 -14.32
C ASP A 552 -19.54 10.70 -15.41
N TYR A 553 -20.21 9.84 -16.17
CA TYR A 553 -19.56 9.04 -17.19
C TYR A 553 -18.97 9.83 -18.37
N GLU A 554 -19.54 11.00 -18.70
CA GLU A 554 -18.97 11.89 -19.69
C GLU A 554 -17.64 12.47 -19.21
N HIS A 555 -17.58 12.84 -17.95
CA HIS A 555 -16.34 13.30 -17.32
C HIS A 555 -15.32 12.17 -17.22
N LEU A 556 -15.72 11.00 -16.74
CA LEU A 556 -14.88 9.79 -16.66
C LEU A 556 -14.27 9.45 -18.03
N ALA A 557 -15.07 9.48 -19.10
CA ALA A 557 -14.58 9.24 -20.45
C ALA A 557 -13.54 10.30 -20.89
N ARG A 558 -13.74 11.57 -20.56
CA ARG A 558 -12.75 12.62 -20.88
C ARG A 558 -11.44 12.39 -20.13
N VAL A 559 -11.50 12.06 -18.84
CA VAL A 559 -10.29 11.74 -18.05
C VAL A 559 -9.59 10.51 -18.63
N THR A 560 -10.31 9.42 -18.89
CA THR A 560 -9.74 8.18 -19.45
C THR A 560 -9.10 8.41 -20.81
N ARG A 561 -9.69 9.26 -21.68
CA ARG A 561 -9.09 9.65 -22.97
C ARG A 561 -7.78 10.42 -22.78
N LEU A 562 -7.72 11.32 -21.80
CA LEU A 562 -6.49 12.04 -21.46
C LEU A 562 -5.39 11.09 -20.98
N VAL A 563 -5.74 10.13 -20.11
CA VAL A 563 -4.82 9.08 -19.65
C VAL A 563 -4.33 8.22 -20.83
N PHE A 564 -5.22 7.83 -21.74
CA PHE A 564 -4.85 7.12 -22.98
C PHE A 564 -3.82 7.91 -23.78
N ALA A 565 -4.09 9.19 -24.06
CA ALA A 565 -3.21 10.04 -24.84
C ALA A 565 -1.83 10.20 -24.18
N THR A 566 -1.78 10.33 -22.85
CA THR A 566 -0.53 10.41 -22.08
C THR A 566 0.24 9.09 -22.15
N ALA A 567 -0.43 7.97 -21.89
CA ALA A 567 0.18 6.64 -21.98
C ALA A 567 0.68 6.33 -23.40
N TRP A 568 -0.10 6.71 -24.42
CA TRP A 568 0.29 6.59 -25.82
C TRP A 568 1.56 7.40 -26.14
N GLN A 569 1.62 8.66 -25.68
CA GLN A 569 2.80 9.51 -25.86
C GLN A 569 4.04 8.85 -25.26
N VAL A 570 3.98 8.38 -24.02
CA VAL A 570 5.10 7.75 -23.32
C VAL A 570 5.49 6.41 -23.96
N ALA A 571 4.51 5.63 -24.41
CA ALA A 571 4.75 4.35 -25.05
C ALA A 571 5.38 4.49 -26.45
N ASN A 572 5.22 5.63 -27.13
CA ASN A 572 5.63 5.81 -28.53
C ASN A 572 6.78 6.80 -28.75
N GLN A 573 7.11 7.67 -27.79
CA GLN A 573 8.24 8.63 -27.91
C GLN A 573 9.60 7.91 -27.93
N ASP A 574 10.62 8.52 -28.56
CA ASP A 574 11.96 7.93 -28.66
C ASP A 574 12.66 7.88 -27.32
N ALA A 575 12.73 9.01 -26.61
CA ALA A 575 13.34 9.08 -25.30
C ALA A 575 12.37 8.54 -24.23
N ARG A 576 12.91 7.79 -23.25
CA ARG A 576 12.15 7.48 -22.03
C ARG A 576 12.05 8.73 -21.15
N PRO A 577 11.00 8.87 -20.32
CA PRO A 577 10.99 9.88 -19.26
C PRO A 577 12.23 9.75 -18.39
N ARG A 578 12.81 10.90 -18.01
CA ARG A 578 14.05 10.91 -17.25
C ARG A 578 13.85 10.25 -15.90
N ALA A 579 14.57 9.18 -15.66
CA ALA A 579 14.67 8.53 -14.37
C ALA A 579 15.89 9.05 -13.60
N VAL A 580 15.85 8.95 -12.29
CA VAL A 580 17.02 9.21 -11.44
C VAL A 580 18.01 8.06 -11.65
N ASP A 581 19.28 8.39 -11.85
CA ASP A 581 20.34 7.38 -11.97
C ASP A 581 20.64 6.76 -10.60
N ARG A 582 20.12 5.56 -10.38
CA ARG A 582 20.27 4.84 -9.12
C ARG A 582 21.72 4.51 -8.77
N SER A 583 22.61 4.41 -9.75
CA SER A 583 24.04 4.14 -9.50
C SER A 583 24.74 5.26 -8.75
N GLN A 584 24.16 6.48 -8.79
CA GLN A 584 24.63 7.67 -8.09
C GLN A 584 24.01 7.86 -6.71
N LEU A 585 23.15 6.92 -6.29
CA LEU A 585 22.40 7.02 -5.06
C LEU A 585 22.97 6.11 -3.98
N LYS A 586 22.90 6.60 -2.74
CA LYS A 586 23.17 5.83 -1.54
C LYS A 586 21.84 5.52 -0.85
N LEU A 587 21.65 4.27 -0.48
CA LEU A 587 20.55 3.88 0.41
C LEU A 587 20.90 4.31 1.84
N ASP A 588 20.14 5.25 2.40
CA ASP A 588 20.34 5.76 3.76
C ASP A 588 19.53 4.94 4.80
N GLY A 589 18.62 4.11 4.36
CA GLY A 589 17.74 3.30 5.18
C GLY A 589 16.34 3.25 4.62
N TYR A 590 15.36 3.04 5.50
CA TYR A 590 13.95 2.92 5.14
C TYR A 590 13.11 3.89 5.96
N VAL A 591 12.05 4.44 5.37
CA VAL A 591 11.16 5.39 6.03
C VAL A 591 9.71 4.97 5.84
N CYS A 592 8.85 5.41 6.74
CA CYS A 592 7.42 5.31 6.52
C CYS A 592 7.02 6.23 5.34
N PRO A 593 6.18 5.76 4.42
CA PRO A 593 5.51 6.67 3.49
C PRO A 593 4.74 7.76 4.26
N PRO A 594 4.58 8.97 3.70
CA PRO A 594 3.86 10.04 4.37
C PRO A 594 2.43 9.59 4.77
N CYS A 595 2.22 9.38 6.05
CA CYS A 595 0.93 8.92 6.62
C CYS A 595 0.35 9.90 7.64
N GLY A 596 1.05 11.01 7.91
CA GLY A 596 0.65 12.00 8.92
C GLY A 596 0.76 11.53 10.37
N ALA A 597 1.30 10.34 10.62
CA ALA A 597 1.35 9.73 11.95
C ALA A 597 2.61 10.07 12.76
N GLY A 598 3.44 11.02 12.29
CA GLY A 598 4.68 11.43 12.96
C GLY A 598 5.85 10.43 12.83
N CYS A 599 5.64 9.28 12.21
CA CYS A 599 6.70 8.31 11.89
C CYS A 599 7.42 8.59 10.57
N ASP A 600 6.93 9.54 9.80
CA ASP A 600 7.46 9.89 8.47
C ASP A 600 8.90 10.39 8.50
N THR A 601 9.38 10.80 9.67
CA THR A 601 10.75 11.30 9.88
C THR A 601 11.73 10.26 10.40
N VAL A 602 11.21 9.09 10.82
CA VAL A 602 12.05 8.03 11.40
C VAL A 602 12.70 7.23 10.29
N VAL A 603 14.02 7.05 10.38
CA VAL A 603 14.78 6.21 9.44
C VAL A 603 15.09 4.88 10.13
N TYR A 604 14.71 3.78 9.48
CA TYR A 604 14.96 2.42 9.92
C TYR A 604 16.12 1.83 9.13
N ASP A 605 16.85 0.91 9.73
CA ASP A 605 17.99 0.21 9.11
C ASP A 605 17.60 -1.03 8.29
N HIS A 606 16.32 -1.36 8.26
CA HIS A 606 15.78 -2.54 7.58
C HIS A 606 14.47 -2.26 6.86
N ALA A 607 14.19 -3.02 5.81
CA ALA A 607 12.88 -3.08 5.16
C ALA A 607 11.88 -3.83 6.05
N GLY A 608 10.60 -3.53 5.89
CA GLY A 608 9.54 -4.20 6.66
C GLY A 608 8.31 -3.35 6.81
N GLU A 609 7.57 -3.55 7.87
CA GLU A 609 6.43 -2.70 8.24
C GLU A 609 6.85 -1.63 9.24
N CYS A 610 6.31 -0.43 9.08
CA CYS A 610 6.50 0.65 10.04
C CYS A 610 5.95 0.23 11.41
N PRO A 611 6.77 0.18 12.46
CA PRO A 611 6.31 -0.27 13.77
C PRO A 611 5.34 0.72 14.43
N VAL A 612 5.17 1.91 13.86
CA VAL A 612 4.27 2.95 14.38
C VAL A 612 2.89 2.87 13.76
N CYS A 613 2.79 2.90 12.42
CA CYS A 613 1.51 2.93 11.70
C CYS A 613 1.21 1.63 10.92
N GLY A 614 2.21 0.77 10.71
CA GLY A 614 2.07 -0.51 10.04
C GLY A 614 2.12 -0.45 8.51
N MET A 615 2.34 0.71 7.90
CA MET A 615 2.59 0.78 6.46
C MET A 615 3.93 0.14 6.10
N ILE A 616 4.03 -0.35 4.87
CA ILE A 616 5.30 -0.93 4.39
C ILE A 616 6.33 0.19 4.25
N LEU A 617 7.48 0.00 4.87
CA LEU A 617 8.60 0.94 4.80
C LEU A 617 9.18 0.97 3.38
N VAL A 618 9.48 2.17 2.92
CA VAL A 618 10.06 2.41 1.60
C VAL A 618 11.53 2.81 1.70
N PRO A 619 12.37 2.47 0.72
CA PRO A 619 13.76 2.87 0.72
C PRO A 619 13.90 4.39 0.66
N LYS A 620 14.82 4.93 1.46
CA LYS A 620 15.24 6.33 1.45
C LYS A 620 16.61 6.44 0.80
N TYR A 621 16.67 7.22 -0.27
CA TYR A 621 17.92 7.45 -0.98
C TYR A 621 18.40 8.88 -0.78
N SER A 622 19.75 9.07 -0.81
CA SER A 622 20.43 10.35 -0.95
C SER A 622 21.40 10.31 -2.13
N GLY A 623 21.70 11.47 -2.71
CA GLY A 623 22.61 11.61 -3.85
C GLY A 623 22.11 12.61 -4.89
N ALA A 624 22.83 12.70 -6.02
CA ALA A 624 22.50 13.63 -7.09
C ALA A 624 21.14 13.28 -7.74
N GLY A 625 20.27 14.27 -7.87
CA GLY A 625 18.94 14.12 -8.50
C GLY A 625 17.81 13.72 -7.54
N VAL A 626 18.10 13.46 -6.27
CA VAL A 626 17.06 13.30 -5.24
C VAL A 626 16.91 14.61 -4.50
N SER A 627 15.87 15.36 -4.84
CA SER A 627 15.53 16.58 -4.09
C SER A 627 15.03 16.17 -2.70
N ALA A 628 15.59 16.78 -1.67
CA ALA A 628 15.19 16.58 -0.26
C ALA A 628 13.80 17.18 0.07
N ARG A 629 12.91 17.31 -0.89
CA ARG A 629 11.55 17.81 -0.64
C ARG A 629 10.64 16.65 -0.29
N ARG A 630 10.24 16.66 0.98
CA ARG A 630 9.19 15.87 1.60
C ARG A 630 7.81 16.23 1.08
#